data_3e3d25c77971590e0b2a6f29ecd56eb9
#
_entry.id   3e3d25c77971590e0b2a6f29ecd56eb9
#
_cell.length_a   1.000
_cell.length_b   1.000
_cell.length_c   1.000
_cell.angle_alpha   90.00
_cell.angle_beta   90.00
_cell.angle_gamma   90.00
#
_symmetry.space_group_name_H-M   'P 1'
#
loop_
_entity.id
_entity.type
_entity.pdbx_description
1 polymer ?
#
loop_
_entity_poly.entity_id
_entity_poly.type
_entity_poly.pdbx_seq_one_letter_code
_entity_poly.pdbx_strand_id
1 'polypeptide(L)'
;MKICICIPSRGRYNYVNRLLTSAFRNVKNDKNIIVKYYINEDDKQLDQYKIQLESFKNRYPDSVDYIIGPDQSPVYSWNLIAENTEADLYMLAGDESMFKTKHWDELLFKYAEKYKDGICVLAPYDERGPHSYNTCTTPIVTKQWAQALGYYWNPALWHWYIDGYTEKLVKAIDRFVYVKDVVVSTKKVIDKTGRRTRTSGLLNRDKWVYKKLMQNNFEDDIKKLKSKIL
;
A
#
# COMPACT_ATOMS: atom_id res chain seq x y z
N MET A 1 2.92 1.16 17.98
CA MET A 1 3.09 1.44 16.54
C MET A 1 1.75 1.75 15.91
N LYS A 2 1.77 2.48 14.77
CA LYS A 2 0.59 2.75 13.92
C LYS A 2 0.87 2.29 12.50
N ILE A 3 -0.16 1.81 11.79
CA ILE A 3 -0.10 1.46 10.37
C ILE A 3 -1.08 2.30 9.57
N CYS A 4 -0.60 2.97 8.52
CA CYS A 4 -1.43 3.66 7.53
C CYS A 4 -1.71 2.73 6.35
N ILE A 5 -2.98 2.49 6.05
CA ILE A 5 -3.41 1.78 4.85
C ILE A 5 -3.74 2.84 3.80
N CYS A 6 -2.89 2.95 2.77
CA CYS A 6 -2.99 3.95 1.72
C CYS A 6 -3.80 3.39 0.55
N ILE A 7 -4.90 4.05 0.18
CA ILE A 7 -5.85 3.52 -0.81
C ILE A 7 -6.22 4.59 -1.84
N PRO A 8 -5.60 4.60 -3.04
CA PRO A 8 -6.18 5.31 -4.17
C PRO A 8 -7.39 4.54 -4.70
N SER A 9 -8.51 5.22 -4.90
CA SER A 9 -9.73 4.59 -5.39
C SER A 9 -10.44 5.48 -6.41
N ARG A 10 -10.96 4.86 -7.49
CA ARG A 10 -11.74 5.52 -8.54
C ARG A 10 -12.80 4.59 -9.10
N GLY A 11 -14.07 5.04 -9.05
CA GLY A 11 -15.20 4.31 -9.61
C GLY A 11 -15.52 2.99 -8.89
N ARG A 12 -15.19 2.89 -7.60
CA ARG A 12 -15.28 1.66 -6.80
C ARG A 12 -15.77 1.89 -5.36
N TYR A 13 -16.65 2.87 -5.16
CA TYR A 13 -17.18 3.18 -3.82
C TYR A 13 -17.78 1.95 -3.11
N ASN A 14 -18.33 1.00 -3.86
CA ASN A 14 -18.91 -0.23 -3.33
C ASN A 14 -17.91 -1.14 -2.59
N TYR A 15 -16.61 -0.93 -2.76
CA TYR A 15 -15.58 -1.66 -2.00
C TYR A 15 -15.23 -1.02 -0.66
N VAL A 16 -15.54 0.27 -0.45
CA VAL A 16 -15.23 1.03 0.78
C VAL A 16 -15.76 0.30 2.01
N ASN A 17 -17.06 -0.02 2.03
CA ASN A 17 -17.68 -0.70 3.16
C ASN A 17 -17.03 -2.06 3.45
N ARG A 18 -16.75 -2.85 2.42
CA ARG A 18 -16.15 -4.19 2.56
C ARG A 18 -14.74 -4.12 3.15
N LEU A 19 -13.90 -3.22 2.61
CA LEU A 19 -12.52 -3.04 3.08
C LEU A 19 -12.53 -2.56 4.54
N LEU A 20 -13.20 -1.45 4.83
CA LEU A 20 -13.24 -0.86 6.17
C LEU A 20 -13.83 -1.83 7.19
N THR A 21 -14.96 -2.47 6.87
CA THR A 21 -15.57 -3.48 7.77
C THR A 21 -14.61 -4.62 8.05
N SER A 22 -13.88 -5.13 7.04
CA SER A 22 -12.95 -6.23 7.25
C SER A 22 -11.72 -5.80 8.06
N ALA A 23 -11.19 -4.60 7.83
CA ALA A 23 -10.05 -4.07 8.56
C ALA A 23 -10.38 -3.87 10.05
N PHE A 24 -11.47 -3.13 10.33
CA PHE A 24 -11.87 -2.81 11.71
C PHE A 24 -12.43 -4.01 12.50
N ARG A 25 -13.10 -4.96 11.84
CA ARG A 25 -13.58 -6.18 12.52
C ARG A 25 -12.45 -7.09 12.98
N ASN A 26 -11.31 -7.06 12.31
CA ASN A 26 -10.19 -7.96 12.55
C ASN A 26 -8.97 -7.31 13.20
N VAL A 27 -8.94 -5.99 13.36
CA VAL A 27 -7.89 -5.30 14.10
C VAL A 27 -8.01 -5.59 15.61
N LYS A 28 -6.90 -5.59 16.31
CA LYS A 28 -6.90 -5.71 17.78
C LYS A 28 -7.27 -4.41 18.46
N ASN A 29 -6.72 -3.31 17.95
CA ASN A 29 -6.98 -1.97 18.47
C ASN A 29 -7.14 -1.00 17.29
N ASP A 30 -8.31 -0.41 17.14
CA ASP A 30 -8.63 0.54 16.07
C ASP A 30 -7.75 1.80 16.07
N LYS A 31 -7.18 2.18 17.23
CA LYS A 31 -6.19 3.26 17.34
C LYS A 31 -4.83 2.93 16.72
N ASN A 32 -4.59 1.68 16.43
CA ASN A 32 -3.35 1.21 15.77
C ASN A 32 -3.36 1.41 14.25
N ILE A 33 -4.52 1.71 13.67
CA ILE A 33 -4.67 1.80 12.22
C ILE A 33 -5.24 3.15 11.78
N ILE A 34 -4.76 3.61 10.64
CA ILE A 34 -5.33 4.72 9.89
C ILE A 34 -5.62 4.19 8.49
N VAL A 35 -6.87 4.26 8.05
CA VAL A 35 -7.25 3.94 6.67
C VAL A 35 -7.53 5.23 5.95
N LYS A 36 -6.69 5.58 4.98
CA LYS A 36 -6.80 6.85 4.27
C LYS A 36 -6.97 6.65 2.78
N TYR A 37 -8.02 7.26 2.24
CA TYR A 37 -8.34 7.21 0.82
C TYR A 37 -7.83 8.43 0.07
N TYR A 38 -7.44 8.25 -1.18
CA TYR A 38 -7.34 9.30 -2.17
C TYR A 38 -8.41 9.07 -3.23
N ILE A 39 -9.27 10.05 -3.45
CA ILE A 39 -10.39 9.98 -4.38
C ILE A 39 -10.27 11.13 -5.38
N ASN A 40 -10.41 10.82 -6.66
CA ASN A 40 -10.36 11.82 -7.71
C ASN A 40 -11.58 12.75 -7.62
N GLU A 41 -11.37 14.05 -7.71
CA GLU A 41 -12.41 15.06 -7.64
C GLU A 41 -13.43 14.96 -8.79
N ASP A 42 -13.01 14.42 -9.95
CA ASP A 42 -13.85 14.16 -11.11
C ASP A 42 -14.54 12.79 -11.12
N ASP A 43 -14.45 12.03 -10.01
CA ASP A 43 -15.10 10.72 -9.91
C ASP A 43 -16.63 10.88 -9.86
N LYS A 44 -17.30 10.23 -10.81
CA LYS A 44 -18.77 10.25 -10.90
C LYS A 44 -19.49 9.69 -9.67
N GLN A 45 -18.75 8.98 -8.81
CA GLN A 45 -19.26 8.36 -7.59
C GLN A 45 -18.72 9.05 -6.32
N LEU A 46 -18.21 10.28 -6.44
CA LEU A 46 -17.60 11.03 -5.35
C LEU A 46 -18.53 11.19 -4.14
N ASP A 47 -19.80 11.48 -4.37
CA ASP A 47 -20.76 11.66 -3.28
C ASP A 47 -21.03 10.35 -2.53
N GLN A 48 -21.07 9.22 -3.25
CA GLN A 48 -21.22 7.89 -2.63
C GLN A 48 -19.98 7.54 -1.77
N TYR A 49 -18.77 7.89 -2.22
CA TYR A 49 -17.57 7.75 -1.39
C TYR A 49 -17.67 8.58 -0.12
N LYS A 50 -18.03 9.88 -0.25
CA LYS A 50 -18.18 10.77 0.91
C LYS A 50 -19.16 10.22 1.93
N ILE A 51 -20.36 9.81 1.50
CA ILE A 51 -21.38 9.25 2.39
C ILE A 51 -20.83 8.06 3.19
N GLN A 52 -20.17 7.11 2.51
CA GLN A 52 -19.64 5.92 3.19
C GLN A 52 -18.46 6.26 4.10
N LEU A 53 -17.51 7.06 3.63
CA LEU A 53 -16.31 7.41 4.39
C LEU A 53 -16.65 8.26 5.61
N GLU A 54 -17.56 9.23 5.50
CA GLU A 54 -18.04 10.03 6.65
C GLU A 54 -18.75 9.14 7.69
N SER A 55 -19.53 8.16 7.27
CA SER A 55 -20.15 7.20 8.18
C SER A 55 -19.11 6.43 9.01
N PHE A 56 -18.03 5.98 8.37
CA PHE A 56 -16.92 5.32 9.07
C PHE A 56 -16.08 6.29 9.89
N LYS A 57 -15.81 7.50 9.39
CA LYS A 57 -15.08 8.55 10.11
C LYS A 57 -15.79 8.96 11.40
N ASN A 58 -17.11 9.08 11.37
CA ASN A 58 -17.92 9.34 12.58
C ASN A 58 -17.80 8.21 13.61
N ARG A 59 -17.65 6.96 13.17
CA ARG A 59 -17.44 5.81 14.05
C ARG A 59 -16.00 5.64 14.52
N TYR A 60 -15.03 6.01 13.69
CA TYR A 60 -13.59 5.85 13.91
C TYR A 60 -12.84 7.16 13.55
N PRO A 61 -13.05 8.25 14.32
CA PRO A 61 -12.63 9.60 13.92
C PRO A 61 -11.13 9.76 13.71
N ASP A 62 -10.32 9.02 14.48
CA ASP A 62 -8.85 9.07 14.40
C ASP A 62 -8.25 8.02 13.45
N SER A 63 -9.10 7.18 12.85
CA SER A 63 -8.66 5.98 12.12
C SER A 63 -9.18 5.93 10.67
N VAL A 64 -10.08 6.83 10.26
CA VAL A 64 -10.56 6.91 8.87
C VAL A 64 -10.49 8.35 8.39
N ASP A 65 -9.85 8.54 7.24
CA ASP A 65 -9.76 9.86 6.60
C ASP A 65 -9.67 9.73 5.08
N TYR A 66 -9.80 10.84 4.35
CA TYR A 66 -9.66 10.86 2.91
C TYR A 66 -9.19 12.20 2.37
N ILE A 67 -8.53 12.16 1.21
CA ILE A 67 -8.10 13.31 0.41
C ILE A 67 -8.91 13.29 -0.89
N ILE A 68 -9.42 14.43 -1.30
CA ILE A 68 -10.01 14.64 -2.63
C ILE A 68 -9.06 15.53 -3.41
N GLY A 69 -8.73 15.13 -4.63
CA GLY A 69 -7.81 15.87 -5.47
C GLY A 69 -7.91 15.49 -6.95
N PRO A 70 -7.08 16.11 -7.79
CA PRO A 70 -7.10 15.89 -9.24
C PRO A 70 -6.74 14.44 -9.61
N ASP A 71 -7.06 14.05 -10.86
CA ASP A 71 -6.71 12.73 -11.40
C ASP A 71 -5.18 12.57 -11.44
N GLN A 72 -4.66 11.69 -10.65
CA GLN A 72 -3.23 11.42 -10.50
C GLN A 72 -2.91 9.93 -10.62
N SER A 73 -1.62 9.61 -10.70
CA SER A 73 -1.19 8.22 -10.67
C SER A 73 -1.49 7.57 -9.31
N PRO A 74 -1.81 6.27 -9.27
CA PRO A 74 -1.91 5.56 -7.99
C PRO A 74 -0.65 5.68 -7.13
N VAL A 75 0.55 5.66 -7.73
CA VAL A 75 1.81 5.83 -6.98
C VAL A 75 1.92 7.23 -6.36
N TYR A 76 1.53 8.28 -7.08
CA TYR A 76 1.45 9.62 -6.50
C TYR A 76 0.48 9.65 -5.31
N SER A 77 -0.71 9.08 -5.46
CA SER A 77 -1.73 9.08 -4.42
C SER A 77 -1.30 8.29 -3.19
N TRP A 78 -0.63 7.14 -3.34
CA TRP A 78 -0.06 6.38 -2.23
C TRP A 78 1.00 7.19 -1.47
N ASN A 79 1.96 7.82 -2.18
CA ASN A 79 2.97 8.66 -1.56
C ASN A 79 2.34 9.86 -0.85
N LEU A 80 1.41 10.57 -1.49
CA LEU A 80 0.73 11.72 -0.90
C LEU A 80 -0.02 11.35 0.39
N ILE A 81 -0.72 10.22 0.41
CA ILE A 81 -1.36 9.71 1.62
C ILE A 81 -0.32 9.47 2.72
N ALA A 82 0.77 8.79 2.38
CA ALA A 82 1.81 8.43 3.33
C ALA A 82 2.53 9.66 3.89
N GLU A 83 2.87 10.63 3.05
CA GLU A 83 3.51 11.90 3.44
C GLU A 83 2.62 12.76 4.35
N ASN A 84 1.30 12.68 4.18
CA ASN A 84 0.32 13.43 4.98
C ASN A 84 -0.29 12.60 6.11
N THR A 85 0.40 11.57 6.58
CA THR A 85 -0.09 10.71 7.67
C THR A 85 1.06 10.27 8.56
N GLU A 86 0.96 10.54 9.86
CA GLU A 86 1.96 10.07 10.83
C GLU A 86 1.68 8.62 11.23
N ALA A 87 2.54 7.71 10.78
CA ALA A 87 2.49 6.28 11.10
C ALA A 87 3.91 5.67 11.10
N ASP A 88 4.05 4.46 11.62
CA ASP A 88 5.30 3.70 11.62
C ASP A 88 5.42 2.82 10.38
N LEU A 89 4.28 2.27 9.95
CA LEU A 89 4.14 1.38 8.79
C LEU A 89 3.16 1.97 7.78
N TYR A 90 3.44 1.77 6.51
CA TYR A 90 2.61 2.26 5.40
C TYR A 90 2.35 1.13 4.41
N MET A 91 1.07 0.79 4.25
CA MET A 91 0.62 -0.31 3.41
C MET A 91 0.14 0.21 2.06
N LEU A 92 0.77 -0.23 0.99
CA LEU A 92 0.23 -0.07 -0.36
C LEU A 92 -0.96 -1.02 -0.54
N ALA A 93 -2.17 -0.49 -0.59
CA ALA A 93 -3.37 -1.30 -0.72
C ALA A 93 -4.21 -0.86 -1.93
N GLY A 94 -4.91 -1.82 -2.51
CA GLY A 94 -6.01 -1.57 -3.45
C GLY A 94 -7.35 -1.53 -2.70
N ASP A 95 -8.34 -0.90 -3.29
CA ASP A 95 -9.69 -0.82 -2.74
C ASP A 95 -10.39 -2.20 -2.64
N GLU A 96 -9.93 -3.19 -3.41
CA GLU A 96 -10.41 -4.57 -3.33
C GLU A 96 -9.86 -5.38 -2.15
N SER A 97 -8.94 -4.83 -1.38
CA SER A 97 -8.31 -5.53 -0.25
C SER A 97 -9.32 -5.94 0.82
N MET A 98 -9.11 -7.12 1.42
CA MET A 98 -9.94 -7.65 2.48
C MET A 98 -9.09 -8.32 3.55
N PHE A 99 -9.12 -7.80 4.76
CA PHE A 99 -8.39 -8.30 5.91
C PHE A 99 -9.12 -9.50 6.51
N LYS A 100 -8.47 -10.67 6.56
CA LYS A 100 -9.08 -11.92 7.03
C LYS A 100 -8.55 -12.39 8.37
N THR A 101 -7.30 -12.09 8.68
CA THR A 101 -6.67 -12.51 9.92
C THR A 101 -7.09 -11.62 11.08
N LYS A 102 -7.50 -12.22 12.20
CA LYS A 102 -7.75 -11.47 13.44
C LYS A 102 -6.45 -10.96 14.04
N HIS A 103 -6.50 -9.76 14.62
CA HIS A 103 -5.35 -9.09 15.26
C HIS A 103 -4.17 -8.93 14.30
N TRP A 104 -4.48 -8.70 13.02
CA TRP A 104 -3.49 -8.57 11.95
C TRP A 104 -2.49 -7.42 12.20
N ASP A 105 -2.91 -6.35 12.90
CA ASP A 105 -2.07 -5.23 13.30
C ASP A 105 -0.95 -5.66 14.25
N GLU A 106 -1.28 -6.36 15.33
CA GLU A 106 -0.28 -6.87 16.29
C GLU A 106 0.72 -7.83 15.63
N LEU A 107 0.25 -8.69 14.74
CA LEU A 107 1.12 -9.61 14.01
C LEU A 107 2.11 -8.85 13.13
N LEU A 108 1.66 -7.84 12.38
CA LEU A 108 2.54 -7.02 11.55
C LEU A 108 3.57 -6.26 12.40
N PHE A 109 3.15 -5.66 13.52
CA PHE A 109 4.08 -4.97 14.43
C PHE A 109 5.15 -5.91 14.98
N LYS A 110 4.75 -7.11 15.43
CA LYS A 110 5.69 -8.14 15.92
C LYS A 110 6.76 -8.51 14.88
N TYR A 111 6.42 -8.52 13.60
CA TYR A 111 7.39 -8.76 12.54
C TYR A 111 8.30 -7.55 12.30
N ALA A 112 7.76 -6.33 12.29
CA ALA A 112 8.54 -5.12 12.09
C ALA A 112 9.52 -4.85 13.23
N GLU A 113 9.14 -5.09 14.49
CA GLU A 113 9.95 -4.88 15.69
C GLU A 113 11.23 -5.71 15.76
N LYS A 114 11.35 -6.75 14.93
CA LYS A 114 12.59 -7.54 14.82
C LYS A 114 13.73 -6.74 14.20
N TYR A 115 13.44 -5.70 13.45
CA TYR A 115 14.40 -4.85 12.76
C TYR A 115 14.59 -3.54 13.54
N LYS A 116 15.65 -3.46 14.37
CA LYS A 116 15.90 -2.33 15.27
C LYS A 116 16.19 -1.02 14.53
N ASP A 117 16.77 -1.11 13.33
CA ASP A 117 16.98 0.01 12.42
C ASP A 117 15.68 0.47 11.72
N GLY A 118 14.61 -0.31 11.84
CA GLY A 118 13.34 -0.06 11.20
C GLY A 118 13.35 -0.28 9.68
N ILE A 119 14.43 -0.78 9.08
CA ILE A 119 14.50 -1.00 7.63
C ILE A 119 14.01 -2.40 7.27
N CYS A 120 12.78 -2.54 6.91
CA CYS A 120 12.21 -3.78 6.38
C CYS A 120 10.98 -3.51 5.50
N VAL A 121 10.58 -4.51 4.73
CA VAL A 121 9.29 -4.53 4.02
C VAL A 121 8.57 -5.81 4.37
N LEU A 122 7.34 -5.67 4.88
CA LEU A 122 6.47 -6.78 5.18
C LEU A 122 5.54 -7.05 4.00
N ALA A 123 5.29 -8.32 3.71
CA ALA A 123 4.38 -8.75 2.65
C ALA A 123 3.38 -9.77 3.21
N PRO A 124 2.12 -9.39 3.49
CA PRO A 124 1.08 -10.32 3.88
C PRO A 124 0.70 -11.26 2.74
N TYR A 125 0.14 -12.41 3.08
CA TYR A 125 -0.37 -13.36 2.11
C TYR A 125 -1.66 -12.85 1.45
N ASP A 126 -1.72 -12.81 0.11
CA ASP A 126 -2.80 -12.17 -0.65
C ASP A 126 -3.85 -13.14 -1.24
N GLU A 127 -3.68 -14.45 -1.06
CA GLU A 127 -4.58 -15.50 -1.57
C GLU A 127 -4.78 -15.51 -3.10
N ARG A 128 -3.89 -14.93 -3.89
CA ARG A 128 -3.98 -14.97 -5.36
C ARG A 128 -3.58 -16.33 -5.96
N GLY A 129 -3.16 -17.27 -5.14
CA GLY A 129 -2.77 -18.62 -5.53
C GLY A 129 -1.26 -18.90 -5.36
N PRO A 130 -0.78 -20.05 -5.87
CA PRO A 130 0.61 -20.48 -5.62
C PRO A 130 1.68 -19.50 -6.09
N HIS A 131 1.39 -18.74 -7.16
CA HIS A 131 2.33 -17.74 -7.71
C HIS A 131 2.48 -16.48 -6.84
N SER A 132 1.58 -16.22 -5.90
CA SER A 132 1.67 -15.11 -4.96
C SER A 132 2.35 -15.49 -3.65
N TYR A 133 2.70 -16.75 -3.48
CA TYR A 133 3.38 -17.20 -2.27
C TYR A 133 4.80 -16.64 -2.22
N ASN A 134 5.15 -16.01 -1.09
CA ASN A 134 6.45 -15.35 -0.91
C ASN A 134 6.74 -14.23 -1.91
N THR A 135 5.70 -13.50 -2.33
CA THR A 135 5.80 -12.31 -3.19
C THR A 135 5.26 -11.06 -2.47
N CYS A 136 5.67 -9.90 -2.94
CA CYS A 136 5.34 -8.60 -2.33
C CYS A 136 4.20 -7.90 -3.06
N THR A 137 3.01 -8.51 -3.11
CA THR A 137 1.87 -7.93 -3.85
C THR A 137 1.20 -6.76 -3.15
N THR A 138 1.37 -6.65 -1.84
CA THR A 138 0.85 -5.57 -0.99
C THR A 138 1.96 -5.16 -0.03
N PRO A 139 2.98 -4.43 -0.51
CA PRO A 139 4.12 -4.05 0.30
C PRO A 139 3.72 -3.13 1.44
N ILE A 140 4.22 -3.45 2.63
CA ILE A 140 4.15 -2.60 3.81
C ILE A 140 5.56 -2.13 4.10
N VAL A 141 5.82 -0.85 3.88
CA VAL A 141 7.10 -0.21 4.12
C VAL A 141 7.09 0.53 5.45
N THR A 142 8.26 0.73 6.04
CA THR A 142 8.43 1.48 7.29
C THR A 142 8.67 2.97 7.02
N LYS A 143 8.50 3.80 8.04
CA LYS A 143 8.88 5.22 7.98
C LYS A 143 10.39 5.38 7.68
N GLN A 144 11.23 4.54 8.28
CA GLN A 144 12.69 4.55 8.10
C GLN A 144 13.11 4.17 6.67
N TRP A 145 12.38 3.24 6.04
CA TRP A 145 12.53 2.93 4.61
C TRP A 145 12.37 4.19 3.76
N ALA A 146 11.28 4.93 3.97
CA ALA A 146 11.02 6.15 3.21
C ALA A 146 12.05 7.25 3.51
N GLN A 147 12.48 7.40 4.75
CA GLN A 147 13.54 8.34 5.13
C GLN A 147 14.88 8.02 4.47
N ALA A 148 15.21 6.74 4.28
CA ALA A 148 16.44 6.33 3.61
C ALA A 148 16.39 6.59 2.10
N LEU A 149 15.26 6.31 1.45
CA LEU A 149 15.10 6.45 0.00
C LEU A 149 14.70 7.85 -0.47
N GLY A 150 13.99 8.61 0.37
CA GLY A 150 13.33 9.87 0.02
C GLY A 150 11.92 9.68 -0.57
N TYR A 151 11.38 8.47 -0.53
CA TYR A 151 10.01 8.14 -0.97
C TYR A 151 9.53 6.83 -0.34
N TYR A 152 8.21 6.63 -0.24
CA TYR A 152 7.64 5.34 0.19
C TYR A 152 7.64 4.35 -0.96
N TRP A 153 7.15 4.77 -2.12
CA TRP A 153 7.12 3.99 -3.37
C TRP A 153 7.67 4.84 -4.52
N ASN A 154 8.50 4.24 -5.38
CA ASN A 154 9.26 4.99 -6.38
C ASN A 154 8.36 5.83 -7.30
N PRO A 155 8.45 7.17 -7.26
CA PRO A 155 7.52 8.08 -7.93
C PRO A 155 7.67 8.11 -9.45
N ALA A 156 8.72 7.52 -10.02
CA ALA A 156 8.88 7.41 -11.47
C ALA A 156 7.88 6.44 -12.11
N LEU A 157 7.38 5.46 -11.34
CA LEU A 157 6.35 4.52 -11.79
C LEU A 157 4.95 5.16 -11.66
N TRP A 158 4.05 4.76 -12.55
CA TRP A 158 2.66 5.22 -12.48
C TRP A 158 1.77 4.32 -11.62
N HIS A 159 1.88 2.99 -11.82
CA HIS A 159 1.07 1.98 -11.12
C HIS A 159 1.70 0.60 -11.15
N TRP A 160 2.17 0.16 -12.33
CA TRP A 160 2.70 -1.17 -12.55
C TRP A 160 4.15 -1.29 -12.09
N TYR A 161 4.56 -2.51 -11.70
CA TYR A 161 5.93 -2.84 -11.27
C TYR A 161 6.38 -2.19 -9.95
N ILE A 162 5.52 -1.45 -9.25
CA ILE A 162 5.89 -0.81 -7.98
C ILE A 162 6.15 -1.84 -6.88
N ASP A 163 5.29 -2.86 -6.79
CA ASP A 163 5.44 -4.02 -5.93
C ASP A 163 6.73 -4.79 -6.25
N GLY A 164 6.95 -5.09 -7.54
CA GLY A 164 8.16 -5.79 -7.99
C GLY A 164 9.46 -5.01 -7.78
N TYR A 165 9.46 -3.67 -7.93
CA TYR A 165 10.63 -2.85 -7.63
C TYR A 165 10.95 -2.85 -6.14
N THR A 166 9.93 -2.64 -5.30
CA THR A 166 10.06 -2.69 -3.84
C THR A 166 10.56 -4.05 -3.36
N GLU A 167 10.00 -5.14 -3.92
CA GLU A 167 10.43 -6.51 -3.60
C GLU A 167 11.90 -6.76 -3.94
N LYS A 168 12.35 -6.33 -5.12
CA LYS A 168 13.75 -6.51 -5.50
C LYS A 168 14.70 -5.72 -4.62
N LEU A 169 14.37 -4.46 -4.29
CA LEU A 169 15.19 -3.65 -3.38
C LEU A 169 15.32 -4.31 -2.02
N VAL A 170 14.21 -4.69 -1.41
CA VAL A 170 14.23 -5.24 -0.06
C VAL A 170 14.90 -6.62 0.01
N LYS A 171 14.76 -7.45 -1.05
CA LYS A 171 15.49 -8.73 -1.14
C LYS A 171 16.99 -8.53 -1.33
N ALA A 172 17.42 -7.50 -2.07
CA ALA A 172 18.85 -7.20 -2.28
C ALA A 172 19.59 -6.75 -1.00
N ILE A 173 18.86 -6.33 0.02
CA ILE A 173 19.40 -5.95 1.34
C ILE A 173 19.05 -6.94 2.45
N ASP A 174 18.44 -8.08 2.13
CA ASP A 174 18.02 -9.14 3.07
C ASP A 174 17.09 -8.62 4.19
N ARG A 175 16.10 -7.81 3.81
CA ARG A 175 15.10 -7.21 4.74
C ARG A 175 13.65 -7.50 4.33
N PHE A 176 13.45 -8.49 3.46
CA PHE A 176 12.12 -8.95 3.03
C PHE A 176 11.51 -9.89 4.07
N VAL A 177 10.29 -9.59 4.51
CA VAL A 177 9.55 -10.37 5.49
C VAL A 177 8.23 -10.83 4.89
N TYR A 178 8.16 -12.09 4.52
CA TYR A 178 6.90 -12.70 4.12
C TYR A 178 6.08 -13.09 5.36
N VAL A 179 4.94 -12.42 5.56
CA VAL A 179 4.08 -12.58 6.74
C VAL A 179 2.92 -13.51 6.38
N LYS A 180 3.21 -14.82 6.34
CA LYS A 180 2.24 -15.86 5.94
C LYS A 180 1.02 -15.96 6.87
N ASP A 181 1.18 -15.54 8.12
CA ASP A 181 0.13 -15.61 9.17
C ASP A 181 -0.89 -14.47 9.01
N VAL A 182 -0.57 -13.43 8.24
CA VAL A 182 -1.50 -12.34 7.96
C VAL A 182 -2.02 -12.46 6.54
N VAL A 183 -3.33 -12.61 6.42
CA VAL A 183 -4.03 -12.74 5.14
C VAL A 183 -4.74 -11.43 4.83
N VAL A 184 -4.26 -10.75 3.77
CA VAL A 184 -4.93 -9.61 3.15
C VAL A 184 -5.28 -10.01 1.71
N SER A 185 -6.49 -10.51 1.53
CA SER A 185 -6.95 -11.00 0.23
C SER A 185 -7.13 -9.86 -0.75
N THR A 186 -6.48 -9.96 -1.90
CA THR A 186 -6.57 -8.99 -3.00
C THR A 186 -7.12 -9.66 -4.25
N LYS A 187 -8.29 -10.30 -4.13
CA LYS A 187 -8.92 -10.99 -5.27
C LYS A 187 -9.08 -10.05 -6.45
N LYS A 188 -8.53 -10.45 -7.57
CA LYS A 188 -8.51 -9.67 -8.82
C LYS A 188 -9.92 -9.26 -9.23
N VAL A 189 -10.16 -7.97 -9.28
CA VAL A 189 -11.42 -7.40 -9.79
C VAL A 189 -11.25 -7.12 -11.28
N ILE A 190 -12.12 -7.72 -12.10
CA ILE A 190 -12.19 -7.45 -13.53
C ILE A 190 -13.35 -6.49 -13.77
N ASP A 191 -13.08 -5.20 -13.67
CA ASP A 191 -14.04 -4.13 -13.92
C ASP A 191 -13.54 -3.12 -14.97
N LYS A 192 -14.34 -2.07 -15.21
CA LYS A 192 -13.99 -1.00 -16.17
C LYS A 192 -12.70 -0.26 -15.78
N THR A 193 -12.47 -0.03 -14.49
CA THR A 193 -11.29 0.67 -13.98
C THR A 193 -10.04 -0.17 -14.18
N GLY A 194 -10.05 -1.45 -13.81
CA GLY A 194 -8.93 -2.36 -14.05
C GLY A 194 -8.65 -2.62 -15.53
N ARG A 195 -9.65 -2.56 -16.41
CA ARG A 195 -9.46 -2.60 -17.87
C ARG A 195 -8.78 -1.34 -18.39
N ARG A 196 -9.23 -0.15 -17.95
CA ARG A 196 -8.64 1.14 -18.35
C ARG A 196 -7.15 1.19 -18.07
N THR A 197 -6.70 0.79 -16.89
CA THR A 197 -5.27 0.81 -16.54
C THR A 197 -4.43 -0.13 -17.40
N ARG A 198 -4.98 -1.26 -17.87
CA ARG A 198 -4.28 -2.22 -18.72
C ARG A 198 -4.22 -1.79 -20.19
N THR A 199 -5.25 -1.12 -20.69
CA THR A 199 -5.38 -0.75 -22.13
C THR A 199 -4.81 0.63 -22.44
N SER A 200 -4.50 1.44 -21.45
CA SER A 200 -4.06 2.85 -21.60
C SER A 200 -2.61 3.04 -22.03
N GLY A 201 -1.87 1.99 -22.34
CA GLY A 201 -0.41 2.07 -22.64
C GLY A 201 0.47 2.26 -21.38
N LEU A 202 -0.12 2.52 -20.23
CA LEU A 202 0.60 2.75 -18.94
C LEU A 202 1.42 1.54 -18.52
N LEU A 203 0.96 0.31 -18.80
CA LEU A 203 1.73 -0.90 -18.53
C LEU A 203 3.06 -0.92 -19.28
N ASN A 204 3.04 -0.55 -20.58
CA ASN A 204 4.26 -0.50 -21.41
C ASN A 204 5.19 0.63 -20.98
N ARG A 205 4.63 1.80 -20.63
CA ARG A 205 5.38 2.91 -20.04
C ARG A 205 6.10 2.45 -18.77
N ASP A 206 5.37 1.88 -17.82
CA ASP A 206 5.95 1.48 -16.54
C ASP A 206 6.95 0.32 -16.71
N LYS A 207 6.74 -0.58 -17.65
CA LYS A 207 7.72 -1.61 -18.02
C LYS A 207 9.04 -1.00 -18.50
N TRP A 208 8.97 0.05 -19.31
CA TRP A 208 10.16 0.76 -19.78
C TRP A 208 10.83 1.52 -18.62
N VAL A 209 10.06 2.28 -17.81
CA VAL A 209 10.57 3.00 -16.64
C VAL A 209 11.22 2.03 -15.66
N TYR A 210 10.57 0.91 -15.35
CA TYR A 210 11.13 -0.13 -14.48
C TYR A 210 12.50 -0.63 -14.96
N LYS A 211 12.64 -0.91 -16.27
CA LYS A 211 13.93 -1.31 -16.83
C LYS A 211 15.01 -0.23 -16.63
N LYS A 212 14.65 1.04 -16.83
CA LYS A 212 15.56 2.17 -16.60
C LYS A 212 15.95 2.33 -15.13
N LEU A 213 14.99 2.19 -14.21
CA LEU A 213 15.26 2.20 -12.78
C LEU A 213 16.22 1.09 -12.37
N MET A 214 16.01 -0.13 -12.88
CA MET A 214 16.90 -1.26 -12.61
C MET A 214 18.33 -1.05 -13.14
N GLN A 215 18.50 -0.29 -14.23
CA GLN A 215 19.83 0.00 -14.82
C GLN A 215 20.55 1.16 -14.14
N ASN A 216 19.83 2.20 -13.73
CA ASN A 216 20.42 3.49 -13.38
C ASN A 216 20.31 3.84 -11.88
N ASN A 217 19.27 3.40 -11.19
CA ASN A 217 18.95 3.86 -9.84
C ASN A 217 18.99 2.73 -8.78
N PHE A 218 18.85 1.49 -9.19
CA PHE A 218 18.69 0.35 -8.29
C PHE A 218 19.83 0.20 -7.29
N GLU A 219 21.08 0.26 -7.79
CA GLU A 219 22.27 0.14 -6.93
C GLU A 219 22.41 1.33 -5.95
N ASP A 220 22.02 2.54 -6.37
CA ASP A 220 22.07 3.71 -5.50
C ASP A 220 21.00 3.65 -4.40
N ASP A 221 19.81 3.16 -4.72
CA ASP A 221 18.77 2.92 -3.71
C ASP A 221 19.19 1.81 -2.72
N ILE A 222 19.84 0.74 -3.18
CA ILE A 222 20.44 -0.27 -2.31
C ILE A 222 21.49 0.37 -1.37
N LYS A 223 22.40 1.22 -1.88
CA LYS A 223 23.42 1.90 -1.06
C LYS A 223 22.79 2.80 0.01
N LYS A 224 21.75 3.58 -0.36
CA LYS A 224 21.01 4.42 0.59
C LYS A 224 20.40 3.58 1.74
N LEU A 225 19.73 2.48 1.40
CA LEU A 225 19.16 1.58 2.41
C LEU A 225 20.24 0.95 3.29
N LYS A 226 21.30 0.38 2.68
CA LYS A 226 22.41 -0.24 3.43
C LYS A 226 23.12 0.72 4.37
N SER A 227 23.19 2.01 4.02
CA SER A 227 23.80 3.04 4.88
C SER A 227 23.03 3.30 6.18
N LYS A 228 21.80 2.83 6.31
CA LYS A 228 20.92 2.98 7.47
C LYS A 228 20.72 1.68 8.25
N ILE A 229 21.20 0.54 7.73
CA ILE A 229 21.12 -0.76 8.40
C ILE A 229 22.23 -0.85 9.44
N LEU A 230 21.86 -1.24 10.66
CA LEU A 230 22.75 -1.46 11.79
C LEU A 230 23.40 -2.85 11.74
#